data_4e869c7ccf5462e74f4f6cc8cc8870dd
#
_entry.id   4e869c7ccf5462e74f4f6cc8cc8870dd
#
_cell.length_a   1.000
_cell.length_b   1.000
_cell.length_c   1.000
_cell.angle_alpha   90.00
_cell.angle_beta   90.00
_cell.angle_gamma   90.00
#
_symmetry.space_group_name_H-M   'P 1'
#
loop_
_entity.id
_entity.type
_entity.pdbx_description
1 polymer ?
#
loop_
_entity_poly.entity_id
_entity_poly.type
_entity_poly.pdbx_seq_one_letter_code
_entity_poly.pdbx_strand_id
1 'polypeptide(L)'
;MKKIIVAMLTAILLASAMIAPAGAVSSVNVDFSGLYKEIARAADTIAKNRTITYDCNGGKFISWDGEKIVMKDSAVYYPGKASHTVPYDIPIKFGYIFTGWLSSDGNVYFPGDTLSEIKCYTMTAQWERAFGKLTTQRM
;
A
#
# COMPACT_ATOMS: atom_id res chain seq x y z
N MET A 1 16.10 -8.15 -3.66
CA MET A 1 15.27 -8.09 -4.88
C MET A 1 15.85 -8.90 -6.04
N LYS A 2 17.13 -8.78 -6.39
CA LYS A 2 17.73 -9.56 -7.47
C LYS A 2 17.62 -11.10 -7.30
N LYS A 3 17.70 -11.61 -6.08
CA LYS A 3 17.60 -13.05 -5.79
C LYS A 3 16.19 -13.62 -6.01
N ILE A 4 15.15 -12.85 -5.77
CA ILE A 4 13.75 -13.26 -5.96
C ILE A 4 13.39 -13.29 -7.45
N ILE A 5 13.87 -12.32 -8.20
CA ILE A 5 13.68 -12.26 -9.66
C ILE A 5 14.40 -13.43 -10.34
N VAL A 6 15.62 -13.76 -9.88
CA VAL A 6 16.40 -14.90 -10.38
C VAL A 6 15.70 -16.22 -10.07
N ALA A 7 15.13 -16.38 -8.87
CA ALA A 7 14.36 -17.57 -8.51
C ALA A 7 13.08 -17.72 -9.34
N MET A 8 12.38 -16.63 -9.65
CA MET A 8 11.22 -16.66 -10.57
C MET A 8 11.61 -16.98 -12.01
N LEU A 9 12.70 -16.39 -12.50
CA LEU A 9 13.21 -16.68 -13.87
C LEU A 9 13.69 -18.13 -14.00
N THR A 10 14.39 -18.66 -13.01
CA THR A 10 14.83 -20.07 -13.01
C THR A 10 13.65 -21.04 -12.94
N ALA A 11 12.58 -20.70 -12.21
CA ALA A 11 11.38 -21.52 -12.17
C ALA A 11 10.64 -21.55 -13.52
N ILE A 12 10.58 -20.43 -14.24
CA ILE A 12 10.00 -20.35 -15.59
C ILE A 12 10.87 -21.09 -16.61
N LEU A 13 12.18 -20.98 -16.53
CA LEU A 13 13.13 -21.71 -17.40
C LEU A 13 13.08 -23.23 -17.17
N LEU A 14 12.96 -23.69 -15.91
CA LEU A 14 12.78 -25.12 -15.59
C LEU A 14 11.44 -25.64 -16.10
N ALA A 15 10.37 -24.89 -16.04
CA ALA A 15 9.06 -25.25 -16.59
C ALA A 15 9.10 -25.32 -18.12
N SER A 16 9.83 -24.43 -18.81
CA SER A 16 9.98 -24.45 -20.27
C SER A 16 10.93 -25.54 -20.78
N ALA A 17 11.94 -25.95 -19.98
CA ALA A 17 12.84 -27.05 -20.32
C ALA A 17 12.20 -28.44 -20.19
N MET A 18 11.04 -28.54 -19.52
CA MET A 18 10.30 -29.80 -19.34
C MET A 18 9.22 -30.06 -20.39
N ILE A 19 9.11 -29.28 -21.45
CA ILE A 19 8.29 -29.61 -22.61
C ILE A 19 9.06 -30.66 -23.40
N ALA A 20 8.88 -31.92 -23.00
CA ALA A 20 9.42 -33.06 -23.77
C ALA A 20 8.64 -33.21 -25.08
N PRO A 21 9.31 -33.58 -26.19
CA PRO A 21 8.62 -33.87 -27.44
C PRO A 21 7.60 -34.99 -27.24
N ALA A 22 6.43 -34.88 -27.88
CA ALA A 22 5.35 -35.82 -27.79
C ALA A 22 5.84 -37.24 -28.14
N GLY A 23 5.77 -38.17 -27.16
CA GLY A 23 6.18 -39.57 -27.31
C GLY A 23 7.13 -40.10 -26.23
N ALA A 24 7.72 -39.26 -25.39
CA ALA A 24 8.66 -39.66 -24.34
C ALA A 24 8.07 -39.55 -22.90
N VAL A 25 6.76 -39.51 -22.74
CA VAL A 25 6.13 -39.25 -21.44
C VAL A 25 5.68 -40.55 -20.80
N SER A 26 6.54 -41.17 -20.05
CA SER A 26 6.09 -41.83 -18.84
C SER A 26 5.82 -40.72 -17.82
N SER A 27 4.64 -40.71 -17.22
CA SER A 27 4.15 -39.73 -16.27
C SER A 27 5.21 -39.26 -15.25
N VAL A 28 5.87 -38.13 -15.53
CA VAL A 28 6.70 -37.46 -14.53
C VAL A 28 5.76 -36.69 -13.62
N ASN A 29 5.48 -37.24 -12.46
CA ASN A 29 4.71 -36.57 -11.43
C ASN A 29 5.59 -35.48 -10.79
N VAL A 30 5.59 -34.27 -11.35
CA VAL A 30 6.39 -33.18 -10.82
C VAL A 30 5.59 -32.55 -9.70
N ASP A 31 6.11 -32.62 -8.47
CA ASP A 31 5.54 -31.93 -7.32
C ASP A 31 5.93 -30.46 -7.33
N PHE A 32 5.00 -29.58 -7.76
CA PHE A 32 5.15 -28.14 -7.76
C PHE A 32 4.80 -27.49 -6.41
N SER A 33 4.46 -28.25 -5.36
CA SER A 33 3.99 -27.71 -4.08
C SER A 33 5.03 -26.79 -3.40
N GLY A 34 6.31 -27.16 -3.47
CA GLY A 34 7.41 -26.33 -2.99
C GLY A 34 7.53 -25.01 -3.74
N LEU A 35 7.39 -25.06 -5.06
CA LEU A 35 7.45 -23.88 -5.92
C LEU A 35 6.26 -22.90 -5.64
N TYR A 36 5.05 -23.42 -5.49
CA TYR A 36 3.89 -22.60 -5.12
C TYR A 36 4.06 -21.93 -3.77
N LYS A 37 4.66 -22.61 -2.78
CA LYS A 37 4.97 -22.02 -1.47
C LYS A 37 5.99 -20.88 -1.58
N GLU A 38 7.03 -21.04 -2.38
CA GLU A 38 8.03 -19.98 -2.62
C GLU A 38 7.43 -18.77 -3.32
N ILE A 39 6.60 -18.99 -4.34
CA ILE A 39 5.88 -17.91 -5.04
C ILE A 39 4.94 -17.17 -4.08
N ALA A 40 4.20 -17.89 -3.23
CA ALA A 40 3.31 -17.29 -2.25
C ALA A 40 4.08 -16.46 -1.22
N ARG A 41 5.23 -16.93 -0.74
CA ARG A 41 6.11 -16.17 0.18
C ARG A 41 6.69 -14.92 -0.49
N ALA A 42 7.12 -15.02 -1.74
CA ALA A 42 7.62 -13.89 -2.51
C ALA A 42 6.53 -12.84 -2.73
N ALA A 43 5.31 -13.26 -3.07
CA ALA A 43 4.15 -12.39 -3.23
C ALA A 43 3.78 -11.67 -1.92
N ASP A 44 3.78 -12.38 -0.78
CA ASP A 44 3.53 -11.81 0.55
C ASP A 44 4.61 -10.78 0.94
N THR A 45 5.88 -11.08 0.66
CA THR A 45 6.99 -10.16 0.90
C THR A 45 6.87 -8.90 0.05
N ILE A 46 6.50 -9.03 -1.22
CA ILE A 46 6.27 -7.89 -2.13
C ILE A 46 5.08 -7.07 -1.63
N ALA A 47 4.00 -7.71 -1.22
CA ALA A 47 2.83 -7.03 -0.67
C ALA A 47 3.16 -6.25 0.60
N LYS A 48 3.93 -6.83 1.52
CA LYS A 48 4.41 -6.15 2.73
C LYS A 48 5.32 -4.97 2.44
N ASN A 49 6.16 -5.08 1.41
CA ASN A 49 7.08 -4.02 0.99
C ASN A 49 6.41 -2.88 0.20
N ARG A 50 5.11 -2.99 -0.07
CA ARG A 50 4.33 -1.99 -0.81
C ARG A 50 3.12 -1.52 -0.01
N THR A 51 3.31 -1.30 1.27
CA THR A 51 2.25 -0.86 2.17
C THR A 51 2.27 0.64 2.31
N ILE A 52 1.13 1.29 2.15
CA ILE A 52 0.94 2.71 2.43
C ILE A 52 0.04 2.83 3.64
N THR A 53 0.55 3.42 4.71
CA THR A 53 -0.19 3.67 5.94
C THR A 53 -0.53 5.14 6.03
N TYR A 54 -1.81 5.45 6.19
CA TYR A 54 -2.30 6.79 6.46
C TYR A 54 -2.59 6.91 7.95
N ASP A 55 -1.79 7.71 8.65
CA ASP A 55 -1.93 8.02 10.07
C ASP A 55 -2.65 9.36 10.24
N CYS A 56 -3.77 9.34 10.91
CA CYS A 56 -4.58 10.55 11.12
C CYS A 56 -3.95 11.58 12.05
N ASN A 57 -2.84 11.26 12.72
CA ASN A 57 -2.09 12.19 13.59
C ASN A 57 -3.02 12.93 14.58
N GLY A 58 -3.78 12.18 15.35
CA GLY A 58 -4.75 12.68 16.32
C GLY A 58 -6.12 13.01 15.75
N GLY A 59 -6.34 12.88 14.45
CA GLY A 59 -7.66 12.86 13.82
C GLY A 59 -8.26 11.46 13.74
N LYS A 60 -9.38 11.33 13.06
CA LYS A 60 -10.08 10.06 12.82
C LYS A 60 -10.65 10.01 11.40
N PHE A 61 -10.52 8.86 10.76
CA PHE A 61 -11.39 8.50 9.65
C PHE A 61 -12.75 8.11 10.20
N ILE A 62 -13.80 8.62 9.59
CA ILE A 62 -15.18 8.33 9.97
C ILE A 62 -15.84 7.62 8.80
N SER A 63 -16.38 6.44 9.04
CA SER A 63 -17.12 5.65 8.06
C SER A 63 -18.39 5.07 8.65
N TRP A 64 -19.33 4.69 7.81
CA TRP A 64 -20.53 3.98 8.17
C TRP A 64 -20.40 2.52 7.71
N ASP A 65 -20.57 1.56 8.62
CA ASP A 65 -20.44 0.13 8.29
C ASP A 65 -21.76 -0.56 7.95
N GLY A 66 -22.85 0.21 7.90
CA GLY A 66 -24.23 -0.28 7.70
C GLY A 66 -25.06 -0.31 8.98
N GLU A 67 -24.44 -0.31 10.15
CA GLU A 67 -25.11 -0.38 11.45
C GLU A 67 -24.72 0.79 12.37
N LYS A 68 -23.45 1.21 12.32
CA LYS A 68 -22.87 2.21 13.22
C LYS A 68 -21.81 3.05 12.56
N ILE A 69 -21.47 4.17 13.19
CA ILE A 69 -20.31 4.97 12.83
C ILE A 69 -19.04 4.27 13.35
N VAL A 70 -18.09 4.05 12.46
CA VAL A 70 -16.77 3.50 12.77
C VAL A 70 -15.73 4.60 12.66
N MET A 71 -14.91 4.75 13.70
CA MET A 71 -13.82 5.70 13.77
C MET A 71 -12.49 4.95 13.78
N LYS A 72 -11.56 5.32 12.90
CA LYS A 72 -10.22 4.71 12.81
C LYS A 72 -9.13 5.77 12.89
N ASP A 73 -8.07 5.47 13.62
CA ASP A 73 -6.89 6.34 13.75
C ASP A 73 -5.98 6.29 12.52
N SER A 74 -6.08 5.22 11.77
CA SER A 74 -5.24 4.98 10.59
C SER A 74 -5.95 4.10 9.56
N ALA A 75 -5.48 4.15 8.33
CA ALA A 75 -5.87 3.24 7.26
C ALA A 75 -4.62 2.68 6.57
N VAL A 76 -4.67 1.41 6.20
CA VAL A 76 -3.57 0.72 5.52
C VAL A 76 -4.04 0.28 4.15
N TYR A 77 -3.26 0.62 3.13
CA TYR A 77 -3.50 0.23 1.75
C TYR A 77 -2.38 -0.67 1.24
N TYR A 78 -2.76 -1.68 0.48
CA TYR A 78 -1.85 -2.62 -0.17
C TYR A 78 -1.96 -2.44 -1.68
N PRO A 79 -1.27 -1.44 -2.25
CA PRO A 79 -1.38 -1.19 -3.67
C PRO A 79 -0.78 -2.35 -4.47
N GLY A 80 -1.63 -3.10 -5.17
CA GLY A 80 -1.21 -4.17 -6.07
C GLY A 80 -0.67 -3.69 -7.41
N LYS A 81 -0.69 -2.38 -7.67
CA LYS A 81 -0.26 -1.73 -8.92
C LYS A 81 1.01 -0.93 -8.72
N ALA A 82 1.67 -0.57 -9.80
CA ALA A 82 2.87 0.27 -9.79
C ALA A 82 2.59 1.72 -9.36
N SER A 83 1.33 2.15 -9.31
CA SER A 83 0.92 3.49 -8.88
C SER A 83 -0.21 3.40 -7.86
N HIS A 84 -0.30 4.41 -7.00
CA HIS A 84 -1.35 4.57 -6.01
C HIS A 84 -1.87 6.00 -6.03
N THR A 85 -3.19 6.15 -6.06
CA THR A 85 -3.84 7.45 -5.92
C THR A 85 -4.18 7.69 -4.46
N VAL A 86 -3.78 8.83 -3.93
CA VAL A 86 -4.11 9.25 -2.56
C VAL A 86 -5.63 9.32 -2.40
N PRO A 87 -6.22 8.61 -1.42
CA PRO A 87 -7.66 8.56 -1.24
C PRO A 87 -8.27 9.95 -0.99
N TYR A 88 -9.50 10.13 -1.47
CA TYR A 88 -10.29 11.34 -1.19
C TYR A 88 -10.88 11.37 0.22
N ASP A 89 -10.87 10.24 0.91
CA ASP A 89 -11.28 10.16 2.32
C ASP A 89 -10.25 10.88 3.18
N ILE A 90 -10.63 12.03 3.71
CA ILE A 90 -9.80 12.80 4.62
C ILE A 90 -10.23 12.56 6.06
N PRO A 91 -9.28 12.51 7.00
CA PRO A 91 -9.60 12.41 8.41
C PRO A 91 -10.18 13.72 8.95
N ILE A 92 -10.86 13.62 10.08
CA ILE A 92 -11.44 14.77 10.80
C ILE A 92 -10.77 14.90 12.15
N LYS A 93 -10.44 16.15 12.53
CA LYS A 93 -9.92 16.49 13.84
C LYS A 93 -10.64 17.75 14.33
N PHE A 94 -11.27 17.65 15.50
CA PHE A 94 -12.02 18.77 16.06
C PHE A 94 -11.15 20.01 16.27
N GLY A 95 -11.58 21.14 15.75
CA GLY A 95 -10.84 22.40 15.85
C GLY A 95 -9.68 22.58 14.86
N TYR A 96 -9.51 21.65 13.92
CA TYR A 96 -8.44 21.68 12.93
C TYR A 96 -8.96 21.46 11.51
N ILE A 97 -8.21 21.96 10.56
CA ILE A 97 -8.41 21.73 9.12
C ILE A 97 -7.29 20.83 8.63
N PHE A 98 -7.66 19.82 7.85
CA PHE A 98 -6.70 18.95 7.17
C PHE A 98 -6.01 19.73 6.04
N THR A 99 -4.67 19.71 6.03
CA THR A 99 -3.85 20.46 5.07
C THR A 99 -3.03 19.59 4.12
N GLY A 100 -3.12 18.26 4.26
CA GLY A 100 -2.43 17.32 3.39
C GLY A 100 -1.79 16.18 4.16
N TRP A 101 -1.13 15.31 3.43
CA TRP A 101 -0.41 14.15 3.94
C TRP A 101 1.09 14.35 3.80
N LEU A 102 1.81 14.42 4.91
CA LEU A 102 3.26 14.40 4.91
C LEU A 102 3.73 12.95 4.79
N SER A 103 4.41 12.64 3.71
CA SER A 103 4.96 11.32 3.47
C SER A 103 6.32 11.12 4.15
N SER A 104 6.65 9.87 4.43
CA SER A 104 7.97 9.47 4.94
C SER A 104 9.13 9.81 4.01
N ASP A 105 8.87 10.14 2.74
CA ASP A 105 9.87 10.66 1.80
C ASP A 105 10.10 12.18 1.90
N GLY A 106 9.35 12.87 2.78
CA GLY A 106 9.43 14.31 3.00
C GLY A 106 8.55 15.17 2.11
N ASN A 107 7.79 14.58 1.19
CA ASN A 107 6.86 15.30 0.32
C ASN A 107 5.47 15.40 0.94
N VAL A 108 4.74 16.44 0.56
CA VAL A 108 3.33 16.61 0.94
C VAL A 108 2.46 16.21 -0.26
N TYR A 109 1.49 15.35 0.00
CA TYR A 109 0.52 14.86 -0.97
C TYR A 109 -0.89 15.26 -0.58
N PHE A 110 -1.72 15.48 -1.59
CA PHE A 110 -3.13 15.83 -1.42
C PHE A 110 -4.03 14.71 -1.94
N PRO A 111 -5.28 14.63 -1.47
CA PRO A 111 -6.26 13.71 -2.05
C PRO A 111 -6.33 13.83 -3.57
N GLY A 112 -6.24 12.70 -4.27
CA GLY A 112 -6.20 12.65 -5.71
C GLY A 112 -4.80 12.65 -6.36
N ASP A 113 -3.75 12.97 -5.61
CA ASP A 113 -2.38 12.87 -6.10
C ASP A 113 -1.99 11.42 -6.38
N THR A 114 -1.12 11.22 -7.36
CA THR A 114 -0.65 9.88 -7.74
C THR A 114 0.80 9.67 -7.36
N LEU A 115 1.05 8.61 -6.61
CA LEU A 115 2.38 8.09 -6.32
C LEU A 115 2.79 7.16 -7.46
N SER A 116 3.84 7.52 -8.20
CA SER A 116 4.34 6.74 -9.34
C SER A 116 5.30 5.62 -8.95
N GLU A 117 5.99 5.75 -7.83
CA GLU A 117 6.79 4.69 -7.24
C GLU A 117 6.17 4.26 -5.93
N ILE A 118 5.87 2.97 -5.81
CA ILE A 118 5.32 2.43 -4.58
C ILE A 118 6.41 1.74 -3.79
N LYS A 119 6.78 2.41 -2.71
CA LYS A 119 7.59 1.89 -1.61
C LYS A 119 6.69 1.71 -0.39
N CYS A 120 7.25 1.37 0.74
CA CYS A 120 6.56 1.56 2.01
C CYS A 120 6.50 3.06 2.31
N TYR A 121 5.30 3.61 2.36
CA TYR A 121 5.08 4.99 2.77
C TYR A 121 4.28 5.04 4.06
N THR A 122 4.66 5.96 4.94
CA THR A 122 3.78 6.44 6.01
C THR A 122 3.36 7.85 5.67
N MET A 123 2.07 8.05 5.54
CA MET A 123 1.43 9.33 5.29
C MET A 123 0.88 9.85 6.60
N THR A 124 1.40 10.95 7.08
CA THR A 124 0.98 11.57 8.35
C THR A 124 0.12 12.79 8.07
N ALA A 125 -1.10 12.80 8.57
CA ALA A 125 -2.02 13.93 8.39
C ALA A 125 -1.43 15.22 8.99
N GLN A 126 -1.49 16.29 8.20
CA GLN A 126 -1.09 17.63 8.62
C GLN A 126 -2.32 18.44 8.96
N TRP A 127 -2.20 19.22 10.02
CA TRP A 127 -3.31 19.96 10.61
C TRP A 127 -2.96 21.42 10.82
N GLU A 128 -3.90 22.29 10.44
CA GLU A 128 -3.88 23.70 10.80
C GLU A 128 -5.06 24.00 11.71
N ARG A 129 -4.91 24.91 12.69
CA ARG A 129 -6.02 25.31 13.56
C ARG A 129 -7.10 26.01 12.74
N ALA A 130 -8.35 25.54 12.85
CA ALA A 130 -9.50 26.09 12.13
C ALA A 130 -9.76 27.56 12.50
N PHE A 131 -9.46 27.91 13.75
CA PHE A 131 -9.51 29.28 14.22
C PHE A 131 -8.06 29.76 14.40
N GLY A 132 -7.49 30.25 13.32
CA GLY A 132 -6.24 31.00 13.36
C GLY A 132 -6.38 32.13 14.38
N LYS A 133 -5.26 32.59 14.94
CA LYS A 133 -5.21 33.70 15.89
C LYS A 133 -6.26 34.73 15.53
N LEU A 134 -7.28 34.86 16.35
CA LEU A 134 -8.05 36.09 16.45
C LEU A 134 -7.03 37.17 16.80
N THR A 135 -6.48 37.80 15.79
CA THR A 135 -5.79 39.06 15.96
C THR A 135 -6.88 40.02 16.36
N THR A 136 -7.03 40.18 17.65
CA THR A 136 -7.75 41.33 18.19
C THR A 136 -7.01 42.54 17.67
N GLN A 137 -7.41 43.03 16.50
CA GLN A 137 -7.10 44.42 16.17
C GLN A 137 -7.89 45.28 17.16
N ARG A 138 -7.19 45.70 18.18
CA ARG A 138 -7.66 46.85 18.96
C ARG A 138 -7.67 48.02 17.99
N MET A 139 -8.85 48.39 17.61
CA MET A 139 -9.08 49.75 17.12
C MET A 139 -8.87 50.76 18.22
#